data_34702a945337881c3ca67b44c6b85a62
#
_entry.id   34702a945337881c3ca67b44c6b85a62
#
_cell.length_a   1.000
_cell.length_b   1.000
_cell.length_c   1.000
_cell.angle_alpha   90.00
_cell.angle_beta   90.00
_cell.angle_gamma   90.00
#
_symmetry.space_group_name_H-M   'P 1'
#
loop_
_entity.id
_entity.type
_entity.pdbx_description
1 polymer ?
#
loop_
_entity_poly.entity_id
_entity_poly.type
_entity_poly.pdbx_seq_one_letter_code
_entity_poly.pdbx_strand_id
1 'polypeptide(L)'
;MELTVDLIRVTTAGVGLLVLAAWCLGVLNSHRRFFLSYVAPVLWNGAQVAVLAAAILGDWDPANTARSLAWGLVAGGLLQFGIQAIGVRRLRAGIRPSAAWRLPGVVEVIRRSGPAVLGRGVLQLSAYLDLVLASLLVTGAVAGLMSAQVLYVLPVSLFALSVAAAELPEMSRHPDGAGVAQRGRTAMRRTSFFLVFSSVAYLVLGDLIVGALFGWGAFDGDDAIAVWLVLGAYALGLPALGASRICQSILYSRGDTTGPARIAALRMAVAGGIGLAVMFPLDRLRIVNGSLVGWDDLFEGWGPLDGAVEQATAAPHLGAVGLAIGSAGAAWLESALLARRGRRTLHDLPMPVTVLAPLLPAALAAVLVAIATRPLVAGLPDLMAAPLGLVAAGGAYLLVAWRTGIEEAASAAGILRRLVGR
;
A
#
# COMPACT_ATOMS: atom_id res chain seq x y z
N MET A 1 -13.80 -24.84 -10.34
CA MET A 1 -12.81 -25.55 -9.52
C MET A 1 -11.62 -26.06 -10.34
N GLU A 2 -11.80 -26.68 -11.48
CA GLU A 2 -10.70 -27.17 -12.33
C GLU A 2 -9.74 -26.04 -12.79
N LEU A 3 -10.28 -24.92 -13.28
CA LEU A 3 -9.46 -23.78 -13.68
C LEU A 3 -8.56 -23.27 -12.54
N THR A 4 -9.09 -23.16 -11.33
CA THR A 4 -8.31 -22.70 -10.14
C THR A 4 -7.14 -23.64 -9.86
N VAL A 5 -7.37 -24.95 -9.93
CA VAL A 5 -6.32 -25.96 -9.69
C VAL A 5 -5.22 -25.87 -10.76
N ASP A 6 -5.60 -25.71 -12.03
CA ASP A 6 -4.65 -25.56 -13.14
C ASP A 6 -3.82 -24.29 -13.00
N LEU A 7 -4.47 -23.17 -12.67
CA LEU A 7 -3.78 -21.89 -12.41
C LEU A 7 -2.77 -22.02 -11.26
N ILE A 8 -3.14 -22.66 -10.14
CA ILE A 8 -2.24 -22.88 -9.00
C ILE A 8 -1.04 -23.72 -9.41
N ARG A 9 -1.23 -24.79 -10.17
CA ARG A 9 -0.13 -25.64 -10.64
C ARG A 9 0.88 -24.86 -11.48
N VAL A 10 0.40 -24.08 -12.43
CA VAL A 10 1.26 -23.29 -13.32
C VAL A 10 1.95 -22.16 -12.55
N THR A 11 1.22 -21.40 -11.75
CA THR A 11 1.77 -20.26 -10.97
C THR A 11 2.80 -20.71 -9.95
N THR A 12 2.64 -21.89 -9.33
CA THR A 12 3.63 -22.45 -8.38
C THR A 12 5.00 -22.65 -9.03
N ALA A 13 5.04 -23.09 -10.30
CA ALA A 13 6.31 -23.19 -11.04
C ALA A 13 6.94 -21.81 -11.27
N GLY A 14 6.13 -20.79 -11.58
CA GLY A 14 6.57 -19.41 -11.74
C GLY A 14 7.14 -18.83 -10.43
N VAL A 15 6.49 -19.08 -9.30
CA VAL A 15 6.98 -18.66 -7.97
C VAL A 15 8.34 -19.30 -7.67
N GLY A 16 8.56 -20.58 -8.02
CA GLY A 16 9.86 -21.22 -7.89
C GLY A 16 10.97 -20.47 -8.62
N LEU A 17 10.70 -20.01 -9.85
CA LEU A 17 11.64 -19.20 -10.62
C LEU A 17 11.91 -17.83 -9.97
N LEU A 18 10.90 -17.19 -9.39
CA LEU A 18 11.07 -15.93 -8.67
C LEU A 18 11.94 -16.11 -7.40
N VAL A 19 11.84 -17.24 -6.70
CA VAL A 19 12.72 -17.57 -5.56
C VAL A 19 14.17 -17.71 -6.03
N LEU A 20 14.41 -18.37 -7.16
CA LEU A 20 15.75 -18.45 -7.75
C LEU A 20 16.27 -17.08 -8.20
N ALA A 21 15.41 -16.25 -8.78
CA ALA A 21 15.74 -14.86 -9.11
C ALA A 21 16.09 -14.03 -7.86
N ALA A 22 15.37 -14.20 -6.75
CA ALA A 22 15.67 -13.54 -5.49
C ALA A 22 17.06 -13.95 -4.92
N TRP A 23 17.44 -15.21 -5.09
CA TRP A 23 18.80 -15.63 -4.75
C TRP A 23 19.86 -14.92 -5.63
N CYS A 24 19.67 -14.88 -6.96
CA CYS A 24 20.54 -14.14 -7.87
C CYS A 24 20.63 -12.65 -7.50
N LEU A 25 19.51 -12.03 -7.14
CA LEU A 25 19.44 -10.64 -6.69
C LEU A 25 20.31 -10.42 -5.45
N GLY A 26 20.26 -11.33 -4.47
CA GLY A 26 21.11 -11.28 -3.28
C GLY A 26 22.61 -11.32 -3.63
N VAL A 27 23.00 -12.22 -4.53
CA VAL A 27 24.39 -12.33 -5.02
C VAL A 27 24.82 -11.07 -5.77
N LEU A 28 23.99 -10.56 -6.69
CA LEU A 28 24.31 -9.35 -7.46
C LEU A 28 24.45 -8.12 -6.55
N ASN A 29 23.58 -7.97 -5.57
CA ASN A 29 23.62 -6.87 -4.60
C ASN A 29 24.87 -6.93 -3.71
N SER A 30 25.29 -8.11 -3.28
CA SER A 30 26.54 -8.28 -2.51
C SER A 30 27.78 -7.85 -3.30
N HIS A 31 27.72 -7.97 -4.64
CA HIS A 31 28.77 -7.51 -5.55
C HIS A 31 28.53 -6.11 -6.12
N ARG A 32 27.60 -5.32 -5.54
CA ARG A 32 27.24 -3.95 -5.95
C ARG A 32 26.77 -3.82 -7.40
N ARG A 33 26.19 -4.87 -7.98
CA ARG A 33 25.64 -4.88 -9.34
C ARG A 33 24.12 -4.57 -9.30
N PHE A 34 23.77 -3.40 -8.78
CA PHE A 34 22.39 -3.00 -8.52
C PHE A 34 21.53 -2.88 -9.77
N PHE A 35 22.07 -2.36 -10.88
CA PHE A 35 21.31 -2.13 -12.11
C PHE A 35 20.55 -3.37 -12.56
N LEU A 36 21.24 -4.50 -12.68
CA LEU A 36 20.63 -5.75 -13.14
C LEU A 36 19.60 -6.30 -12.14
N SER A 37 19.84 -6.08 -10.85
CA SER A 37 18.93 -6.49 -9.78
C SER A 37 17.57 -5.80 -9.88
N TYR A 38 17.56 -4.51 -10.27
CA TYR A 38 16.34 -3.71 -10.31
C TYR A 38 15.66 -3.65 -11.70
N VAL A 39 16.41 -3.88 -12.78
CA VAL A 39 15.85 -3.94 -14.14
C VAL A 39 15.18 -5.29 -14.43
N ALA A 40 15.71 -6.39 -13.88
CA ALA A 40 15.17 -7.72 -14.15
C ALA A 40 13.66 -7.89 -13.81
N PRO A 41 13.11 -7.34 -12.70
CA PRO A 41 11.68 -7.37 -12.45
C PRO A 41 10.83 -6.66 -13.51
N VAL A 42 11.39 -5.69 -14.26
CA VAL A 42 10.69 -5.02 -15.37
C VAL A 42 10.37 -6.02 -16.48
N LEU A 43 11.25 -6.98 -16.73
CA LEU A 43 11.01 -8.04 -17.74
C LEU A 43 9.85 -8.96 -17.34
N TRP A 44 9.75 -9.26 -16.04
CA TRP A 44 8.63 -10.06 -15.51
C TRP A 44 7.31 -9.33 -15.67
N ASN A 45 7.25 -8.06 -15.27
CA ASN A 45 6.07 -7.21 -15.46
C ASN A 45 5.77 -7.01 -16.95
N GLY A 46 6.80 -6.80 -17.79
CA GLY A 46 6.66 -6.66 -19.24
C GLY A 46 6.02 -7.90 -19.90
N ALA A 47 6.38 -9.10 -19.46
CA ALA A 47 5.77 -10.33 -19.93
C ALA A 47 4.27 -10.40 -19.60
N GLN A 48 3.88 -9.99 -18.38
CA GLN A 48 2.48 -9.93 -17.97
C GLN A 48 1.68 -8.90 -18.79
N VAL A 49 2.24 -7.71 -18.97
CA VAL A 49 1.62 -6.65 -19.80
C VAL A 49 1.48 -7.12 -21.26
N ALA A 50 2.47 -7.81 -21.80
CA ALA A 50 2.41 -8.34 -23.17
C ALA A 50 1.29 -9.38 -23.34
N VAL A 51 1.10 -10.25 -22.34
CA VAL A 51 -0.01 -11.24 -22.36
C VAL A 51 -1.36 -10.53 -22.27
N LEU A 52 -1.51 -9.53 -21.40
CA LEU A 52 -2.75 -8.74 -21.31
C LEU A 52 -3.04 -8.00 -22.60
N ALA A 53 -2.05 -7.36 -23.20
CA ALA A 53 -2.21 -6.71 -24.49
C ALA A 53 -2.64 -7.68 -25.59
N ALA A 54 -2.04 -8.87 -25.65
CA ALA A 54 -2.44 -9.90 -26.60
C ALA A 54 -3.87 -10.41 -26.35
N ALA A 55 -4.29 -10.54 -25.08
CA ALA A 55 -5.65 -10.94 -24.73
C ALA A 55 -6.69 -9.90 -25.16
N ILE A 56 -6.41 -8.60 -24.95
CA ILE A 56 -7.27 -7.49 -25.38
C ILE A 56 -7.37 -7.46 -26.92
N LEU A 57 -6.23 -7.53 -27.61
CA LEU A 57 -6.20 -7.49 -29.09
C LEU A 57 -6.84 -8.72 -29.73
N GLY A 58 -6.81 -9.85 -29.05
CA GLY A 58 -7.35 -11.13 -29.54
C GLY A 58 -8.77 -11.43 -29.05
N ASP A 59 -9.36 -10.52 -28.26
CA ASP A 59 -10.70 -10.69 -27.66
C ASP A 59 -10.86 -12.05 -26.95
N TRP A 60 -9.88 -12.38 -26.10
CA TRP A 60 -9.86 -13.68 -25.42
C TRP A 60 -10.89 -13.71 -24.27
N ASP A 61 -11.51 -14.87 -24.09
CA ASP A 61 -12.39 -15.09 -22.96
C ASP A 61 -11.61 -15.02 -21.62
N PRO A 62 -12.28 -14.70 -20.48
CA PRO A 62 -11.62 -14.53 -19.20
C PRO A 62 -10.83 -15.75 -18.72
N ALA A 63 -11.30 -16.98 -19.03
CA ALA A 63 -10.62 -18.20 -18.60
C ALA A 63 -9.31 -18.42 -19.38
N ASN A 64 -9.28 -18.15 -20.67
CA ASN A 64 -8.08 -18.22 -21.49
C ASN A 64 -7.10 -17.10 -21.14
N THR A 65 -7.60 -15.90 -20.86
CA THR A 65 -6.78 -14.80 -20.36
C THR A 65 -6.10 -15.17 -19.03
N ALA A 66 -6.84 -15.73 -18.08
CA ALA A 66 -6.28 -16.18 -16.81
C ALA A 66 -5.21 -17.27 -16.97
N ARG A 67 -5.46 -18.28 -17.82
CA ARG A 67 -4.46 -19.32 -18.12
C ARG A 67 -3.20 -18.74 -18.76
N SER A 68 -3.36 -17.84 -19.73
CA SER A 68 -2.25 -17.21 -20.41
C SER A 68 -1.44 -16.30 -19.50
N LEU A 69 -2.09 -15.60 -18.58
CA LEU A 69 -1.41 -14.84 -17.52
C LEU A 69 -0.60 -15.74 -16.59
N ALA A 70 -1.12 -16.90 -16.20
CA ALA A 70 -0.37 -17.87 -15.41
C ALA A 70 0.91 -18.34 -16.14
N TRP A 71 0.84 -18.62 -17.43
CA TRP A 71 2.02 -18.93 -18.25
C TRP A 71 2.91 -17.71 -18.47
N GLY A 72 2.34 -16.51 -18.60
CA GLY A 72 3.07 -15.24 -18.63
C GLY A 72 3.92 -15.02 -17.38
N LEU A 73 3.40 -15.41 -16.21
CA LEU A 73 4.16 -15.38 -14.95
C LEU A 73 5.37 -16.32 -15.00
N VAL A 74 5.21 -17.53 -15.54
CA VAL A 74 6.32 -18.48 -15.71
C VAL A 74 7.35 -17.94 -16.71
N ALA A 75 6.91 -17.46 -17.88
CA ALA A 75 7.78 -16.90 -18.90
C ALA A 75 8.54 -15.67 -18.38
N GLY A 76 7.84 -14.76 -17.72
CA GLY A 76 8.45 -13.59 -17.08
C GLY A 76 9.44 -13.97 -15.98
N GLY A 77 9.12 -14.99 -15.15
CA GLY A 77 10.01 -15.54 -14.14
C GLY A 77 11.29 -16.15 -14.76
N LEU A 78 11.16 -16.85 -15.87
CA LEU A 78 12.30 -17.38 -16.64
C LEU A 78 13.18 -16.26 -17.18
N LEU A 79 12.59 -15.22 -17.76
CA LEU A 79 13.32 -14.05 -18.27
C LEU A 79 14.06 -13.34 -17.14
N GLN A 80 13.38 -13.08 -16.03
CA GLN A 80 13.96 -12.42 -14.86
C GLN A 80 15.10 -13.23 -14.27
N PHE A 81 14.88 -14.52 -14.00
CA PHE A 81 15.92 -15.43 -13.50
C PHE A 81 17.07 -15.56 -14.48
N GLY A 82 16.78 -15.76 -15.79
CA GLY A 82 17.78 -15.95 -16.82
C GLY A 82 18.76 -14.79 -16.92
N ILE A 83 18.26 -13.55 -16.98
CA ILE A 83 19.13 -12.37 -17.08
C ILE A 83 19.96 -12.17 -15.82
N GLN A 84 19.39 -12.42 -14.65
CA GLN A 84 20.13 -12.34 -13.38
C GLN A 84 21.15 -13.47 -13.23
N ALA A 85 20.82 -14.68 -13.64
CA ALA A 85 21.75 -15.83 -13.63
C ALA A 85 22.95 -15.59 -14.57
N ILE A 86 22.72 -14.99 -15.75
CA ILE A 86 23.81 -14.57 -16.65
C ILE A 86 24.69 -13.53 -15.94
N GLY A 87 24.09 -12.57 -15.23
CA GLY A 87 24.80 -11.58 -14.43
C GLY A 87 25.69 -12.22 -13.37
N VAL A 88 25.14 -13.17 -12.60
CA VAL A 88 25.88 -13.94 -11.58
C VAL A 88 27.05 -14.73 -12.19
N ARG A 89 26.80 -15.43 -13.31
CA ARG A 89 27.86 -16.17 -14.02
C ARG A 89 29.01 -15.26 -14.48
N ARG A 90 28.70 -14.05 -14.94
CA ARG A 90 29.71 -13.06 -15.38
C ARG A 90 30.59 -12.52 -14.26
N LEU A 91 30.16 -12.64 -13.00
CA LEU A 91 31.00 -12.24 -11.85
C LEU A 91 32.24 -13.12 -11.69
N ARG A 92 32.30 -14.29 -12.33
CA ARG A 92 33.40 -15.27 -12.21
C ARG A 92 33.80 -15.55 -10.75
N ALA A 93 32.86 -15.37 -9.81
CA ALA A 93 33.12 -15.44 -8.37
C ALA A 93 33.33 -16.87 -7.84
N GLY A 94 33.48 -17.87 -8.71
CA GLY A 94 33.65 -19.26 -8.30
C GLY A 94 32.48 -19.84 -7.52
N ILE A 95 31.30 -19.20 -7.57
CA ILE A 95 30.11 -19.60 -6.83
C ILE A 95 29.64 -20.94 -7.36
N ARG A 96 29.68 -21.96 -6.50
CA ARG A 96 29.14 -23.29 -6.80
C ARG A 96 27.94 -23.55 -5.91
N PRO A 97 26.81 -24.01 -6.46
CA PRO A 97 25.70 -24.47 -5.63
C PRO A 97 26.18 -25.57 -4.67
N SER A 98 25.90 -25.41 -3.40
CA SER A 98 26.29 -26.37 -2.37
C SER A 98 25.12 -26.57 -1.40
N ALA A 99 24.84 -27.82 -1.06
CA ALA A 99 23.86 -28.17 -0.04
C ALA A 99 24.48 -28.26 1.37
N ALA A 100 25.65 -27.65 1.58
CA ALA A 100 26.37 -27.68 2.85
C ALA A 100 25.72 -26.75 3.92
N TRP A 101 24.49 -27.04 4.28
CA TRP A 101 23.67 -26.26 5.24
C TRP A 101 24.22 -26.22 6.68
N ARG A 102 25.18 -27.13 7.01
CA ARG A 102 25.85 -27.20 8.32
C ARG A 102 27.11 -26.36 8.42
N LEU A 103 27.52 -25.67 7.36
CA LEU A 103 28.67 -24.76 7.44
C LEU A 103 28.40 -23.67 8.50
N PRO A 104 29.38 -23.35 9.37
CA PRO A 104 29.24 -22.37 10.44
C PRO A 104 28.67 -21.03 9.96
N GLY A 105 29.14 -20.54 8.79
CA GLY A 105 28.65 -19.31 8.17
C GLY A 105 27.18 -19.40 7.75
N VAL A 106 26.71 -20.55 7.24
CA VAL A 106 25.31 -20.75 6.85
C VAL A 106 24.42 -20.80 8.09
N VAL A 107 24.83 -21.51 9.14
CA VAL A 107 24.10 -21.59 10.41
C VAL A 107 24.00 -20.20 11.05
N GLU A 108 25.06 -19.40 11.02
CA GLU A 108 25.06 -18.04 11.53
C GLU A 108 24.09 -17.15 10.76
N VAL A 109 24.08 -17.22 9.42
CA VAL A 109 23.11 -16.47 8.57
C VAL A 109 21.69 -16.88 8.90
N ILE A 110 21.38 -18.18 9.00
CA ILE A 110 20.03 -18.67 9.34
C ILE A 110 19.61 -18.15 10.72
N ARG A 111 20.51 -18.24 11.71
CA ARG A 111 20.25 -17.77 13.08
C ARG A 111 19.96 -16.28 13.14
N ARG A 112 20.74 -15.46 12.41
CA ARG A 112 20.55 -14.00 12.37
C ARG A 112 19.35 -13.57 11.54
N SER A 113 19.07 -14.27 10.43
CA SER A 113 17.96 -13.94 9.53
C SER A 113 16.61 -14.45 10.04
N GLY A 114 16.58 -15.52 10.85
CA GLY A 114 15.35 -16.12 11.35
C GLY A 114 14.37 -15.12 11.98
N PRO A 115 14.79 -14.31 12.96
CA PRO A 115 13.92 -13.30 13.57
C PRO A 115 13.43 -12.24 12.58
N ALA A 116 14.25 -11.84 11.61
CA ALA A 116 13.86 -10.87 10.58
C ALA A 116 12.83 -11.45 9.60
N VAL A 117 12.99 -12.72 9.22
CA VAL A 117 12.03 -13.45 8.38
C VAL A 117 10.69 -13.60 9.10
N LEU A 118 10.72 -13.99 10.38
CA LEU A 118 9.50 -14.09 11.20
C LEU A 118 8.80 -12.74 11.33
N GLY A 119 9.54 -11.65 11.59
CA GLY A 119 8.99 -10.31 11.68
C GLY A 119 8.32 -9.85 10.37
N ARG A 120 8.94 -10.12 9.22
CA ARG A 120 8.33 -9.88 7.90
C ARG A 120 7.14 -10.79 7.62
N GLY A 121 7.19 -12.04 8.07
CA GLY A 121 6.09 -12.99 7.93
C GLY A 121 4.81 -12.51 8.63
N VAL A 122 4.91 -11.94 9.82
CA VAL A 122 3.73 -11.38 10.52
C VAL A 122 3.09 -10.25 9.73
N LEU A 123 3.88 -9.36 9.13
CA LEU A 123 3.34 -8.29 8.29
C LEU A 123 2.64 -8.84 7.04
N GLN A 124 3.21 -9.87 6.44
CA GLN A 124 2.62 -10.52 5.27
C GLN A 124 1.33 -11.26 5.61
N LEU A 125 1.28 -11.92 6.78
CA LEU A 125 0.07 -12.57 7.28
C LEU A 125 -1.10 -11.59 7.46
N SER A 126 -0.83 -10.34 7.85
CA SER A 126 -1.87 -9.30 7.94
C SER A 126 -2.53 -9.02 6.58
N ALA A 127 -1.72 -8.92 5.51
CA ALA A 127 -2.25 -8.70 4.16
C ALA A 127 -3.05 -9.92 3.65
N TYR A 128 -2.60 -11.13 3.97
CA TYR A 128 -3.38 -12.34 3.65
C TYR A 128 -4.66 -12.46 4.45
N LEU A 129 -4.69 -12.00 5.70
CA LEU A 129 -5.92 -11.99 6.51
C LEU A 129 -7.00 -11.13 5.83
N ASP A 130 -6.64 -9.92 5.37
CA ASP A 130 -7.57 -9.04 4.66
C ASP A 130 -8.13 -9.72 3.40
N LEU A 131 -7.28 -10.43 2.63
CA LEU A 131 -7.68 -11.20 1.45
C LEU A 131 -8.62 -12.36 1.79
N VAL A 132 -8.31 -13.12 2.85
CA VAL A 132 -9.17 -14.23 3.31
C VAL A 132 -10.51 -13.71 3.79
N LEU A 133 -10.54 -12.61 4.53
CA LEU A 133 -11.79 -11.99 4.96
C LEU A 133 -12.58 -11.45 3.77
N ALA A 134 -11.93 -10.79 2.81
CA ALA A 134 -12.57 -10.31 1.60
C ALA A 134 -13.14 -11.44 0.72
N SER A 135 -12.56 -12.64 0.77
CA SER A 135 -13.09 -13.80 0.04
C SER A 135 -14.39 -14.37 0.61
N LEU A 136 -14.80 -13.93 1.80
CA LEU A 136 -16.11 -14.25 2.40
C LEU A 136 -17.21 -13.28 1.98
N LEU A 137 -16.87 -12.22 1.25
CA LEU A 137 -17.77 -11.21 0.74
C LEU A 137 -18.21 -11.55 -0.69
N VAL A 138 -19.13 -10.76 -1.22
CA VAL A 138 -19.64 -10.91 -2.60
C VAL A 138 -18.52 -10.85 -3.63
N THR A 139 -18.72 -11.54 -4.75
CA THR A 139 -17.81 -11.56 -5.90
C THR A 139 -17.46 -10.13 -6.34
N GLY A 140 -16.15 -9.86 -6.53
CA GLY A 140 -15.64 -8.52 -6.84
C GLY A 140 -15.04 -7.78 -5.63
N ALA A 141 -15.43 -8.08 -4.38
CA ALA A 141 -14.90 -7.43 -3.18
C ALA A 141 -13.37 -7.54 -3.06
N VAL A 142 -12.80 -8.70 -3.39
CA VAL A 142 -11.34 -8.92 -3.41
C VAL A 142 -10.66 -8.02 -4.43
N ALA A 143 -11.20 -7.92 -5.65
CA ALA A 143 -10.66 -7.08 -6.71
C ALA A 143 -10.73 -5.59 -6.34
N GLY A 144 -11.86 -5.13 -5.80
CA GLY A 144 -12.02 -3.77 -5.31
C GLY A 144 -11.06 -3.42 -4.18
N LEU A 145 -10.90 -4.33 -3.21
CA LEU A 145 -9.92 -4.17 -2.12
C LEU A 145 -8.49 -4.06 -2.64
N MET A 146 -8.09 -4.94 -3.57
CA MET A 146 -6.75 -4.92 -4.16
C MET A 146 -6.49 -3.65 -4.97
N SER A 147 -7.46 -3.19 -5.75
CA SER A 147 -7.37 -1.93 -6.51
C SER A 147 -7.18 -0.72 -5.59
N ALA A 148 -7.95 -0.65 -4.51
CA ALA A 148 -7.80 0.39 -3.50
C ALA A 148 -6.43 0.31 -2.79
N GLN A 149 -5.94 -0.90 -2.47
CA GLN A 149 -4.64 -1.09 -1.81
C GLN A 149 -3.47 -0.64 -2.68
N VAL A 150 -3.51 -0.83 -4.00
CA VAL A 150 -2.47 -0.33 -4.91
C VAL A 150 -2.33 1.18 -4.77
N LEU A 151 -3.44 1.92 -4.76
CA LEU A 151 -3.43 3.38 -4.60
C LEU A 151 -3.01 3.81 -3.18
N TYR A 152 -3.54 3.12 -2.16
CA TYR A 152 -3.23 3.39 -0.76
C TYR A 152 -1.74 3.26 -0.43
N VAL A 153 -1.03 2.28 -1.03
CA VAL A 153 0.39 2.04 -0.77
C VAL A 153 1.29 3.11 -1.39
N LEU A 154 0.85 3.79 -2.47
CA LEU A 154 1.68 4.78 -3.17
C LEU A 154 2.19 5.90 -2.26
N PRO A 155 1.33 6.71 -1.58
CA PRO A 155 1.82 7.78 -0.72
C PRO A 155 2.61 7.25 0.49
N VAL A 156 2.26 6.07 1.01
CA VAL A 156 3.00 5.44 2.11
C VAL A 156 4.43 5.11 1.68
N SER A 157 4.60 4.53 0.50
CA SER A 157 5.91 4.16 -0.03
C SER A 157 6.76 5.40 -0.36
N LEU A 158 6.14 6.42 -0.98
CA LEU A 158 6.82 7.63 -1.38
C LEU A 158 7.25 8.50 -0.18
N PHE A 159 6.41 8.64 0.82
CA PHE A 159 6.63 9.63 1.89
C PHE A 159 6.95 9.00 3.24
N ALA A 160 6.33 7.89 3.62
CA ALA A 160 6.58 7.31 4.93
C ALA A 160 7.79 6.36 4.93
N LEU A 161 7.83 5.39 4.02
CA LEU A 161 8.90 4.39 3.99
C LEU A 161 10.23 5.00 3.54
N SER A 162 10.22 5.94 2.59
CA SER A 162 11.44 6.61 2.12
C SER A 162 12.08 7.44 3.24
N VAL A 163 11.28 8.23 3.96
CA VAL A 163 11.77 9.03 5.10
C VAL A 163 12.25 8.12 6.23
N ALA A 164 11.47 7.09 6.58
CA ALA A 164 11.84 6.13 7.62
C ALA A 164 13.17 5.41 7.29
N ALA A 165 13.36 4.99 6.04
CA ALA A 165 14.58 4.33 5.59
C ALA A 165 15.81 5.25 5.58
N ALA A 166 15.63 6.54 5.26
CA ALA A 166 16.71 7.52 5.27
C ALA A 166 17.14 7.89 6.69
N GLU A 167 16.19 8.01 7.62
CA GLU A 167 16.46 8.44 9.00
C GLU A 167 16.99 7.29 9.89
N LEU A 168 16.64 6.05 9.62
CA LEU A 168 17.03 4.91 10.46
C LEU A 168 18.57 4.78 10.66
N PRO A 169 19.42 4.83 9.62
CA PRO A 169 20.87 4.77 9.79
C PRO A 169 21.41 5.97 10.58
N GLU A 170 20.89 7.16 10.32
CA GLU A 170 21.32 8.38 11.01
C GLU A 170 20.94 8.37 12.50
N MET A 171 19.75 7.90 12.84
CA MET A 171 19.33 7.72 14.23
C MET A 171 20.19 6.66 14.95
N SER A 172 20.62 5.62 14.24
CA SER A 172 21.43 4.53 14.80
C SER A 172 22.88 4.93 15.09
N ARG A 173 23.37 6.02 14.47
CA ARG A 173 24.74 6.55 14.70
C ARG A 173 24.87 7.35 16.01
N HIS A 174 23.75 7.72 16.63
CA HIS A 174 23.72 8.49 17.86
C HIS A 174 23.20 7.65 19.04
N PRO A 175 24.04 6.79 19.65
CA PRO A 175 23.62 5.86 20.71
C PRO A 175 23.10 6.57 21.95
N ASP A 176 23.56 7.79 22.23
CA ASP A 176 23.18 8.59 23.41
C ASP A 176 21.77 9.20 23.28
N GLY A 177 21.08 8.99 22.17
CA GLY A 177 19.75 9.54 21.90
C GLY A 177 19.72 11.04 21.63
N ALA A 178 20.86 11.72 21.67
CA ALA A 178 20.96 13.14 21.36
C ALA A 178 20.54 13.39 19.91
N GLY A 179 19.54 14.24 19.70
CA GLY A 179 19.01 14.56 18.40
C GLY A 179 18.05 13.53 17.78
N VAL A 180 17.94 12.31 18.32
CA VAL A 180 17.00 11.28 17.79
C VAL A 180 15.55 11.75 17.90
N ALA A 181 15.17 12.34 19.04
CA ALA A 181 13.82 12.89 19.22
C ALA A 181 13.53 14.02 18.23
N GLN A 182 14.49 14.92 18.01
CA GLN A 182 14.35 16.03 17.06
C GLN A 182 14.27 15.53 15.61
N ARG A 183 15.11 14.58 15.22
CA ARG A 183 15.04 13.92 13.90
C ARG A 183 13.70 13.21 13.72
N GLY A 184 13.25 12.45 14.73
CA GLY A 184 11.96 11.79 14.73
C GLY A 184 10.79 12.76 14.57
N ARG A 185 10.85 13.91 15.27
CA ARG A 185 9.85 14.99 15.15
C ARG A 185 9.82 15.56 13.72
N THR A 186 10.97 15.89 13.15
CA THR A 186 11.09 16.41 11.78
C THR A 186 10.61 15.40 10.75
N ALA A 187 11.03 14.13 10.88
CA ALA A 187 10.59 13.04 10.01
C ALA A 187 9.05 12.84 10.07
N MET A 188 8.48 12.86 11.29
CA MET A 188 7.05 12.72 11.50
C MET A 188 6.27 13.89 10.90
N ARG A 189 6.72 15.13 11.09
CA ARG A 189 6.10 16.32 10.47
C ARG A 189 6.13 16.24 8.97
N ARG A 190 7.29 15.95 8.37
CA ARG A 190 7.46 15.85 6.92
C ARG A 190 6.58 14.76 6.32
N THR A 191 6.55 13.58 6.92
CA THR A 191 5.69 12.47 6.50
C THR A 191 4.22 12.82 6.63
N SER A 192 3.80 13.38 7.78
CA SER A 192 2.41 13.77 8.03
C SER A 192 1.93 14.84 7.06
N PHE A 193 2.78 15.80 6.69
CA PHE A 193 2.44 16.85 5.73
C PHE A 193 1.95 16.27 4.40
N PHE A 194 2.67 15.32 3.83
CA PHE A 194 2.28 14.70 2.56
C PHE A 194 1.13 13.70 2.72
N LEU A 195 1.10 12.91 3.81
CA LEU A 195 0.06 11.92 4.00
C LEU A 195 -1.30 12.52 4.35
N VAL A 196 -1.35 13.68 5.03
CA VAL A 196 -2.60 14.42 5.26
C VAL A 196 -3.16 14.93 3.92
N PHE A 197 -2.33 15.50 3.05
CA PHE A 197 -2.76 15.88 1.72
C PHE A 197 -3.26 14.67 0.91
N SER A 198 -2.53 13.56 0.93
CA SER A 198 -2.94 12.32 0.25
C SER A 198 -4.27 11.79 0.79
N SER A 199 -4.50 11.88 2.11
CA SER A 199 -5.78 11.51 2.71
C SER A 199 -6.93 12.38 2.20
N VAL A 200 -6.74 13.70 2.15
CA VAL A 200 -7.74 14.63 1.60
C VAL A 200 -8.01 14.32 0.13
N ALA A 201 -6.97 14.12 -0.67
CA ALA A 201 -7.10 13.80 -2.09
C ALA A 201 -7.93 12.53 -2.30
N TYR A 202 -7.64 11.45 -1.55
CA TYR A 202 -8.37 10.19 -1.67
C TYR A 202 -9.79 10.26 -1.12
N LEU A 203 -10.05 11.05 -0.07
CA LEU A 203 -11.38 11.20 0.49
C LEU A 203 -12.31 12.01 -0.42
N VAL A 204 -11.80 13.07 -1.07
CA VAL A 204 -12.65 14.03 -1.79
C VAL A 204 -12.59 13.85 -3.30
N LEU A 205 -11.47 13.44 -3.85
CA LEU A 205 -11.24 13.27 -5.30
C LEU A 205 -10.95 11.80 -5.67
N GLY A 206 -11.15 10.86 -4.75
CA GLY A 206 -10.74 9.48 -4.97
C GLY A 206 -11.54 8.78 -6.06
N ASP A 207 -12.81 9.13 -6.26
CA ASP A 207 -13.64 8.67 -7.38
C ASP A 207 -13.05 9.08 -8.73
N LEU A 208 -12.64 10.35 -8.89
CA LEU A 208 -11.96 10.83 -10.10
C LEU A 208 -10.59 10.16 -10.29
N ILE A 209 -9.83 9.96 -9.20
CA ILE A 209 -8.52 9.28 -9.26
C ILE A 209 -8.68 7.82 -9.69
N VAL A 210 -9.66 7.12 -9.11
CA VAL A 210 -9.96 5.72 -9.44
C VAL A 210 -10.47 5.62 -10.87
N GLY A 211 -11.42 6.48 -11.28
CA GLY A 211 -11.93 6.55 -12.64
C GLY A 211 -10.84 6.83 -13.67
N ALA A 212 -9.93 7.78 -13.39
CA ALA A 212 -8.81 8.10 -14.27
C ALA A 212 -7.83 6.94 -14.49
N LEU A 213 -7.64 6.09 -13.48
CA LEU A 213 -6.66 5.00 -13.51
C LEU A 213 -7.25 3.66 -13.94
N PHE A 214 -8.49 3.37 -13.55
CA PHE A 214 -9.14 2.08 -13.77
C PHE A 214 -10.38 2.16 -14.65
N GLY A 215 -10.94 3.34 -14.96
CA GLY A 215 -12.17 3.56 -15.72
C GLY A 215 -12.07 3.20 -17.20
N TRP A 216 -11.60 1.99 -17.51
CA TRP A 216 -11.40 1.48 -18.86
C TRP A 216 -12.05 0.10 -19.02
N GLY A 217 -12.64 -0.15 -20.17
CA GLY A 217 -13.24 -1.45 -20.49
C GLY A 217 -14.53 -1.72 -19.72
N ALA A 218 -14.56 -2.80 -18.95
CA ALA A 218 -15.74 -3.22 -18.18
C ALA A 218 -15.88 -2.54 -16.80
N PHE A 219 -14.90 -1.73 -16.39
CA PHE A 219 -14.93 -1.02 -15.12
C PHE A 219 -15.77 0.26 -15.26
N ASP A 220 -16.88 0.31 -14.60
CA ASP A 220 -17.87 1.40 -14.71
C ASP A 220 -17.82 2.42 -13.56
N GLY A 221 -18.78 3.38 -13.57
CA GLY A 221 -18.84 4.42 -12.56
C GLY A 221 -19.20 3.89 -11.16
N ASP A 222 -20.00 2.84 -11.07
CA ASP A 222 -20.40 2.23 -9.79
C ASP A 222 -19.20 1.48 -9.18
N ASP A 223 -18.39 0.81 -10.00
CA ASP A 223 -17.13 0.22 -9.59
C ASP A 223 -16.15 1.28 -9.07
N ALA A 224 -16.05 2.43 -9.78
CA ALA A 224 -15.19 3.53 -9.35
C ALA A 224 -15.58 4.07 -7.97
N ILE A 225 -16.88 4.22 -7.71
CA ILE A 225 -17.39 4.66 -6.43
C ILE A 225 -17.12 3.63 -5.33
N ALA A 226 -17.31 2.33 -5.61
CA ALA A 226 -17.03 1.27 -4.65
C ALA A 226 -15.54 1.24 -4.24
N VAL A 227 -14.64 1.26 -5.22
CA VAL A 227 -13.20 1.29 -4.97
C VAL A 227 -12.79 2.58 -4.26
N TRP A 228 -13.38 3.73 -4.62
CA TRP A 228 -13.16 4.99 -3.93
C TRP A 228 -13.56 4.94 -2.47
N LEU A 229 -14.71 4.37 -2.13
CA LEU A 229 -15.16 4.26 -0.73
C LEU A 229 -14.21 3.38 0.10
N VAL A 230 -13.70 2.27 -0.47
CA VAL A 230 -12.65 1.47 0.16
C VAL A 230 -11.36 2.27 0.34
N LEU A 231 -10.92 2.99 -0.69
CA LEU A 231 -9.75 3.85 -0.65
C LEU A 231 -9.89 4.98 0.36
N GLY A 232 -11.07 5.61 0.42
CA GLY A 232 -11.41 6.66 1.38
C GLY A 232 -11.34 6.16 2.82
N ALA A 233 -11.86 4.97 3.09
CA ALA A 233 -11.73 4.33 4.40
C ALA A 233 -10.27 4.08 4.79
N TYR A 234 -9.45 3.55 3.88
CA TYR A 234 -8.00 3.43 4.09
C TYR A 234 -7.31 4.79 4.30
N ALA A 235 -7.74 5.82 3.57
CA ALA A 235 -7.14 7.15 3.62
C ALA A 235 -7.24 7.80 4.99
N LEU A 236 -8.27 7.48 5.78
CA LEU A 236 -8.40 7.90 7.18
C LEU A 236 -7.24 7.40 8.05
N GLY A 237 -6.65 6.27 7.70
CA GLY A 237 -5.52 5.66 8.41
C GLY A 237 -4.13 6.11 7.93
N LEU A 238 -4.02 6.79 6.77
CA LEU A 238 -2.72 7.15 6.18
C LEU A 238 -1.80 7.94 7.12
N PRO A 239 -2.26 9.03 7.79
CA PRO A 239 -1.40 9.80 8.67
C PRO A 239 -0.91 8.98 9.87
N ALA A 240 -1.76 8.13 10.42
CA ALA A 240 -1.43 7.23 11.51
C ALA A 240 -0.40 6.19 11.09
N LEU A 241 -0.55 5.60 9.89
CA LEU A 241 0.40 4.64 9.36
C LEU A 241 1.77 5.28 9.14
N GLY A 242 1.82 6.51 8.59
CA GLY A 242 3.07 7.26 8.45
C GLY A 242 3.77 7.48 9.78
N ALA A 243 3.04 7.94 10.79
CA ALA A 243 3.56 8.10 12.14
C ALA A 243 4.07 6.77 12.74
N SER A 244 3.35 5.66 12.52
CA SER A 244 3.78 4.33 12.93
C SER A 244 5.14 3.96 12.36
N ARG A 245 5.39 4.22 11.06
CA ARG A 245 6.67 3.90 10.41
C ARG A 245 7.84 4.67 11.01
N ILE A 246 7.64 5.96 11.31
CA ILE A 246 8.68 6.77 11.97
C ILE A 246 8.92 6.27 13.41
N CYS A 247 7.86 6.01 14.19
CA CYS A 247 8.00 5.47 15.54
C CYS A 247 8.70 4.09 15.55
N GLN A 248 8.41 3.22 14.58
CA GLN A 248 9.11 1.94 14.41
C GLN A 248 10.60 2.14 14.15
N SER A 249 10.97 3.06 13.23
CA SER A 249 12.38 3.38 12.96
C SER A 249 13.12 3.87 14.20
N ILE A 250 12.48 4.73 15.01
CA ILE A 250 13.03 5.20 16.27
C ILE A 250 13.27 4.03 17.24
N LEU A 251 12.29 3.15 17.41
CA LEU A 251 12.41 1.99 18.31
C LEU A 251 13.47 1.01 17.83
N TYR A 252 13.54 0.75 16.53
CA TYR A 252 14.57 -0.11 15.93
C TYR A 252 15.98 0.47 16.08
N SER A 253 16.16 1.78 15.92
CA SER A 253 17.45 2.44 16.13
C SER A 253 17.93 2.32 17.60
N ARG A 254 17.01 2.09 18.53
CA ARG A 254 17.28 1.86 19.96
C ARG A 254 17.39 0.37 20.32
N GLY A 255 17.36 -0.53 19.34
CA GLY A 255 17.43 -1.98 19.52
C GLY A 255 16.12 -2.64 20.00
N ASP A 256 15.03 -1.87 20.14
CA ASP A 256 13.73 -2.43 20.51
C ASP A 256 13.01 -2.99 19.28
N THR A 257 13.17 -4.26 19.03
CA THR A 257 12.49 -4.97 17.93
C THR A 257 11.25 -5.72 18.38
N THR A 258 11.20 -6.11 19.66
CA THR A 258 10.11 -6.92 20.22
C THR A 258 8.85 -6.10 20.49
N GLY A 259 9.01 -4.85 20.91
CA GLY A 259 7.89 -3.94 21.17
C GLY A 259 7.05 -3.70 19.91
N PRO A 260 7.65 -3.19 18.81
CA PRO A 260 6.94 -3.02 17.55
C PRO A 260 6.30 -4.32 17.02
N ALA A 261 6.97 -5.47 17.16
CA ALA A 261 6.41 -6.74 16.70
C ALA A 261 5.13 -7.14 17.45
N ARG A 262 5.10 -6.97 18.78
CA ARG A 262 3.89 -7.22 19.61
C ARG A 262 2.76 -6.26 19.27
N ILE A 263 3.08 -4.99 19.06
CA ILE A 263 2.09 -3.97 18.68
C ILE A 263 1.53 -4.26 17.28
N ALA A 264 2.37 -4.72 16.33
CA ALA A 264 1.93 -5.13 15.01
C ALA A 264 0.98 -6.34 15.06
N ALA A 265 1.26 -7.34 15.92
CA ALA A 265 0.35 -8.47 16.13
C ALA A 265 -1.00 -8.03 16.71
N LEU A 266 -0.99 -7.10 17.68
CA LEU A 266 -2.22 -6.52 18.23
C LEU A 266 -2.99 -5.74 17.16
N ARG A 267 -2.29 -4.93 16.34
CA ARG A 267 -2.89 -4.23 15.22
C ARG A 267 -3.63 -5.19 14.28
N MET A 268 -2.98 -6.30 13.91
CA MET A 268 -3.58 -7.31 13.03
C MET A 268 -4.86 -7.89 13.65
N ALA A 269 -4.85 -8.24 14.94
CA ALA A 269 -6.03 -8.76 15.62
C ALA A 269 -7.17 -7.73 15.68
N VAL A 270 -6.84 -6.46 15.97
CA VAL A 270 -7.82 -5.36 16.03
C VAL A 270 -8.37 -5.04 14.64
N ALA A 271 -7.52 -4.97 13.60
CA ALA A 271 -7.94 -4.74 12.23
C ALA A 271 -8.90 -5.84 11.75
N GLY A 272 -8.52 -7.12 11.97
CA GLY A 272 -9.36 -8.26 11.63
C GLY A 272 -10.67 -8.28 12.43
N GLY A 273 -10.62 -7.99 13.72
CA GLY A 273 -11.81 -7.98 14.58
C GLY A 273 -12.81 -6.88 14.19
N ILE A 274 -12.35 -5.64 13.99
CA ILE A 274 -13.21 -4.53 13.52
C ILE A 274 -13.68 -4.83 12.09
N GLY A 275 -12.76 -5.25 11.21
CA GLY A 275 -13.08 -5.60 9.83
C GLY A 275 -14.19 -6.64 9.76
N LEU A 276 -14.05 -7.75 10.50
CA LEU A 276 -15.03 -8.82 10.56
C LEU A 276 -16.38 -8.37 11.10
N ALA A 277 -16.38 -7.49 12.11
CA ALA A 277 -17.61 -6.96 12.70
C ALA A 277 -18.38 -6.04 11.73
N VAL A 278 -17.66 -5.28 10.89
CA VAL A 278 -18.26 -4.22 10.06
C VAL A 278 -18.48 -4.67 8.61
N MET A 279 -17.68 -5.64 8.10
CA MET A 279 -17.73 -6.02 6.69
C MET A 279 -19.10 -6.61 6.28
N PHE A 280 -19.69 -7.50 7.09
CA PHE A 280 -20.94 -8.16 6.73
C PHE A 280 -22.17 -7.20 6.71
N PRO A 281 -22.35 -6.31 7.70
CA PRO A 281 -23.37 -5.27 7.58
C PRO A 281 -23.17 -4.39 6.33
N LEU A 282 -21.94 -3.95 6.07
CA LEU A 282 -21.67 -3.11 4.90
C LEU A 282 -21.77 -3.87 3.56
N ASP A 283 -21.62 -5.20 3.56
CA ASP A 283 -21.78 -6.01 2.35
C ASP A 283 -23.24 -6.05 1.84
N ARG A 284 -24.20 -5.65 2.66
CA ARG A 284 -25.61 -5.50 2.28
C ARG A 284 -25.87 -4.20 1.53
N LEU A 285 -25.00 -3.20 1.70
CA LEU A 285 -25.04 -1.96 0.93
C LEU A 285 -24.38 -2.18 -0.45
N ARG A 286 -25.06 -1.70 -1.48
CA ARG A 286 -24.60 -1.80 -2.87
C ARG A 286 -24.75 -0.46 -3.57
N ILE A 287 -24.00 -0.29 -4.64
CA ILE A 287 -24.05 0.91 -5.47
C ILE A 287 -24.82 0.57 -6.74
N VAL A 288 -25.86 1.36 -7.02
CA VAL A 288 -26.69 1.22 -8.22
C VAL A 288 -26.91 2.61 -8.82
N ASN A 289 -26.43 2.83 -10.04
CA ASN A 289 -26.52 4.12 -10.74
C ASN A 289 -25.99 5.30 -9.89
N GLY A 290 -24.84 5.12 -9.24
CA GLY A 290 -24.22 6.14 -8.39
C GLY A 290 -24.87 6.35 -7.03
N SER A 291 -25.88 5.56 -6.66
CA SER A 291 -26.64 5.71 -5.41
C SER A 291 -26.45 4.51 -4.50
N LEU A 292 -26.35 4.77 -3.19
CA LEU A 292 -26.28 3.74 -2.16
C LEU A 292 -27.67 3.20 -1.86
N VAL A 293 -27.84 1.88 -2.03
CA VAL A 293 -29.09 1.16 -1.75
C VAL A 293 -28.83 0.00 -0.78
N GLY A 294 -29.90 -0.49 -0.11
CA GLY A 294 -29.80 -1.60 0.86
C GLY A 294 -29.71 -1.15 2.31
N TRP A 295 -30.09 0.09 2.63
CA TRP A 295 -30.05 0.61 4.00
C TRP A 295 -30.98 -0.14 4.96
N ASP A 296 -32.11 -0.64 4.45
CA ASP A 296 -33.07 -1.39 5.25
C ASP A 296 -32.54 -2.74 5.68
N ASP A 297 -31.65 -3.32 4.87
CA ASP A 297 -31.06 -4.66 5.09
C ASP A 297 -29.81 -4.60 5.98
N LEU A 298 -29.28 -3.42 6.32
CA LEU A 298 -27.98 -3.21 6.99
C LEU A 298 -27.79 -4.05 8.27
N PHE A 299 -28.88 -4.30 9.00
CA PHE A 299 -28.88 -5.04 10.26
C PHE A 299 -29.63 -6.37 10.19
N GLU A 300 -30.02 -6.84 9.01
CA GLU A 300 -30.75 -8.10 8.81
C GLU A 300 -29.89 -9.37 8.95
N GLY A 301 -29.10 -9.45 9.99
CA GLY A 301 -28.24 -10.61 10.27
C GLY A 301 -26.75 -10.31 10.06
N TRP A 302 -25.92 -11.20 10.58
CA TRP A 302 -24.46 -11.11 10.52
C TRP A 302 -23.90 -12.39 9.90
N GLY A 303 -23.30 -12.27 8.74
CA GLY A 303 -22.70 -13.37 7.98
C GLY A 303 -22.66 -13.08 6.48
N PRO A 304 -22.00 -13.96 5.70
CA PRO A 304 -21.97 -13.88 4.24
C PRO A 304 -23.37 -13.86 3.65
N LEU A 305 -23.55 -13.17 2.53
CA LEU A 305 -24.80 -13.18 1.78
C LEU A 305 -25.03 -14.55 1.13
N ASP A 306 -26.29 -14.96 1.02
CA ASP A 306 -26.65 -16.20 0.34
C ASP A 306 -26.31 -16.10 -1.15
N GLY A 307 -25.75 -17.15 -1.74
CA GLY A 307 -25.31 -17.18 -3.13
C GLY A 307 -26.40 -16.88 -4.16
N ALA A 308 -27.68 -17.02 -3.78
CA ALA A 308 -28.81 -16.60 -4.62
C ALA A 308 -28.96 -15.06 -4.70
N VAL A 309 -28.65 -14.36 -3.62
CA VAL A 309 -28.64 -12.88 -3.57
C VAL A 309 -27.42 -12.35 -4.32
N GLU A 310 -26.28 -13.00 -4.18
CA GLU A 310 -25.04 -12.69 -4.91
C GLU A 310 -25.21 -12.76 -6.43
N GLN A 311 -25.87 -13.83 -6.92
CA GLN A 311 -26.11 -14.03 -8.37
C GLN A 311 -27.18 -13.10 -8.95
N ALA A 312 -28.07 -12.55 -8.11
CA ALA A 312 -29.15 -11.69 -8.56
C ALA A 312 -28.72 -10.24 -8.83
N THR A 313 -27.54 -9.83 -8.39
CA THR A 313 -27.08 -8.45 -8.49
C THR A 313 -25.64 -8.37 -8.98
N ALA A 314 -25.43 -7.79 -10.17
CA ALA A 314 -24.10 -7.45 -10.69
C ALA A 314 -23.53 -6.17 -10.06
N ALA A 315 -24.24 -5.53 -9.12
CA ALA A 315 -23.85 -4.26 -8.50
C ALA A 315 -22.70 -4.46 -7.49
N PRO A 316 -21.74 -3.53 -7.41
CA PRO A 316 -20.65 -3.60 -6.44
C PRO A 316 -21.16 -3.36 -5.00
N HIS A 317 -20.69 -4.18 -4.08
CA HIS A 317 -21.01 -4.17 -2.67
C HIS A 317 -19.94 -3.48 -1.81
N LEU A 318 -20.31 -3.03 -0.61
CA LEU A 318 -19.42 -2.24 0.26
C LEU A 318 -18.75 -3.03 1.41
N GLY A 319 -18.82 -4.36 1.41
CA GLY A 319 -18.21 -5.17 2.46
C GLY A 319 -16.70 -4.90 2.63
N ALA A 320 -15.98 -4.68 1.55
CA ALA A 320 -14.55 -4.34 1.56
C ALA A 320 -14.24 -3.01 2.28
N VAL A 321 -15.20 -2.06 2.34
CA VAL A 321 -15.06 -0.81 3.11
C VAL A 321 -14.91 -1.11 4.60
N GLY A 322 -15.63 -2.13 5.11
CA GLY A 322 -15.52 -2.57 6.50
C GLY A 322 -14.12 -3.04 6.88
N LEU A 323 -13.45 -3.78 6.00
CA LEU A 323 -12.05 -4.20 6.18
C LEU A 323 -11.10 -3.00 6.19
N ALA A 324 -11.31 -2.03 5.30
CA ALA A 324 -10.53 -0.81 5.24
C ALA A 324 -10.70 0.06 6.50
N ILE A 325 -11.93 0.18 7.03
CA ILE A 325 -12.22 0.85 8.31
C ILE A 325 -11.47 0.17 9.46
N GLY A 326 -11.51 -1.17 9.52
CA GLY A 326 -10.78 -1.95 10.51
C GLY A 326 -9.28 -1.67 10.46
N SER A 327 -8.71 -1.67 9.26
CA SER A 327 -7.28 -1.39 9.03
C SER A 327 -6.92 0.06 9.42
N ALA A 328 -7.75 1.05 9.09
CA ALA A 328 -7.55 2.45 9.44
C ALA A 328 -7.61 2.66 10.97
N GLY A 329 -8.61 2.12 11.64
CA GLY A 329 -8.74 2.19 13.10
C GLY A 329 -7.56 1.55 13.82
N ALA A 330 -7.15 0.36 13.35
CA ALA A 330 -5.98 -0.33 13.89
C ALA A 330 -4.66 0.43 13.66
N ALA A 331 -4.53 1.18 12.55
CA ALA A 331 -3.36 2.03 12.31
C ALA A 331 -3.26 3.18 13.33
N TRP A 332 -4.37 3.78 13.73
CA TRP A 332 -4.39 4.79 14.79
C TRP A 332 -4.00 4.21 16.15
N LEU A 333 -4.52 3.02 16.48
CA LEU A 333 -4.14 2.31 17.70
C LEU A 333 -2.62 1.99 17.70
N GLU A 334 -2.11 1.44 16.60
CA GLU A 334 -0.68 1.13 16.44
C GLU A 334 0.18 2.38 16.64
N SER A 335 -0.16 3.48 15.96
CA SER A 335 0.60 4.73 16.04
C SER A 335 0.63 5.30 17.47
N ALA A 336 -0.49 5.25 18.17
CA ALA A 336 -0.60 5.70 19.55
C ALA A 336 0.23 4.84 20.52
N LEU A 337 0.19 3.50 20.35
CA LEU A 337 0.96 2.58 21.20
C LEU A 337 2.46 2.69 20.95
N LEU A 338 2.88 2.79 19.69
CA LEU A 338 4.29 2.99 19.32
C LEU A 338 4.82 4.32 19.83
N ALA A 339 4.06 5.41 19.68
CA ALA A 339 4.44 6.71 20.21
C ALA A 339 4.55 6.71 21.75
N ARG A 340 3.58 6.10 22.44
CA ARG A 340 3.65 5.94 23.92
C ARG A 340 4.86 5.12 24.33
N ARG A 341 5.20 4.07 23.60
CA ARG A 341 6.38 3.26 23.88
C ARG A 341 7.67 4.03 23.62
N GLY A 342 7.76 4.75 22.49
CA GLY A 342 8.90 5.60 22.16
C GLY A 342 9.13 6.71 23.20
N ARG A 343 8.06 7.29 23.76
CA ARG A 343 8.13 8.31 24.81
C ARG A 343 8.68 7.81 26.15
N ARG A 344 8.68 6.51 26.40
CA ARG A 344 9.33 5.96 27.61
C ARG A 344 10.84 6.10 27.58
N THR A 345 11.43 6.17 26.37
CA THR A 345 12.88 6.31 26.17
C THR A 345 13.27 7.70 25.67
N LEU A 346 12.36 8.37 24.98
CA LEU A 346 12.53 9.71 24.39
C LEU A 346 11.32 10.57 24.76
N HIS A 347 11.38 11.23 25.93
CA HIS A 347 10.26 12.01 26.50
C HIS A 347 9.72 13.09 25.55
N ASP A 348 10.59 13.66 24.69
CA ASP A 348 10.25 14.72 23.73
C ASP A 348 9.66 14.22 22.41
N LEU A 349 9.41 12.91 22.26
CA LEU A 349 8.77 12.39 21.05
C LEU A 349 7.31 12.87 20.99
N PRO A 350 6.87 13.55 19.91
CA PRO A 350 5.50 14.05 19.82
C PRO A 350 4.51 12.90 19.65
N MET A 351 3.29 13.12 20.14
CA MET A 351 2.17 12.23 19.77
C MET A 351 1.74 12.52 18.32
N PRO A 352 1.30 11.51 17.56
CA PRO A 352 0.87 11.73 16.18
C PRO A 352 -0.17 12.85 16.04
N VAL A 353 -1.16 12.90 16.91
CA VAL A 353 -2.23 13.91 16.89
C VAL A 353 -1.68 15.34 17.03
N THR A 354 -0.66 15.57 17.85
CA THR A 354 -0.08 16.92 18.03
C THR A 354 0.67 17.41 16.79
N VAL A 355 1.17 16.49 15.97
CA VAL A 355 1.82 16.81 14.69
C VAL A 355 0.79 17.10 13.59
N LEU A 356 -0.38 16.48 13.68
CA LEU A 356 -1.46 16.64 12.69
C LEU A 356 -2.27 17.92 12.90
N ALA A 357 -2.45 18.36 14.15
CA ALA A 357 -3.29 19.51 14.48
C ALA A 357 -2.92 20.80 13.69
N PRO A 358 -1.64 21.18 13.52
CA PRO A 358 -1.28 22.35 12.71
C PRO A 358 -1.61 22.23 11.23
N LEU A 359 -1.79 21.01 10.72
CA LEU A 359 -2.11 20.75 9.31
C LEU A 359 -3.61 20.86 9.01
N LEU A 360 -4.47 20.87 10.02
CA LEU A 360 -5.93 20.89 9.86
C LEU A 360 -6.45 22.08 9.04
N PRO A 361 -5.97 23.34 9.22
CA PRO A 361 -6.44 24.44 8.38
C PRO A 361 -6.10 24.26 6.91
N ALA A 362 -4.90 23.74 6.60
CA ALA A 362 -4.49 23.47 5.24
C ALA A 362 -5.30 22.31 4.63
N ALA A 363 -5.53 21.25 5.41
CA ALA A 363 -6.37 20.12 5.00
C ALA A 363 -7.80 20.57 4.69
N LEU A 364 -8.40 21.40 5.57
CA LEU A 364 -9.74 21.94 5.36
C LEU A 364 -9.82 22.80 4.11
N ALA A 365 -8.82 23.67 3.87
CA ALA A 365 -8.77 24.47 2.65
C ALA A 365 -8.70 23.59 1.39
N ALA A 366 -7.90 22.53 1.42
CA ALA A 366 -7.81 21.58 0.32
C ALA A 366 -9.16 20.86 0.08
N VAL A 367 -9.85 20.43 1.14
CA VAL A 367 -11.21 19.84 1.06
C VAL A 367 -12.19 20.81 0.39
N LEU A 368 -12.24 22.06 0.87
CA LEU A 368 -13.18 23.05 0.34
C LEU A 368 -12.91 23.36 -1.14
N VAL A 369 -11.64 23.51 -1.53
CA VAL A 369 -11.26 23.75 -2.93
C VAL A 369 -11.54 22.50 -3.77
N ALA A 370 -11.23 21.31 -3.28
CA ALA A 370 -11.53 20.06 -3.98
C ALA A 370 -13.05 19.92 -4.26
N ILE A 371 -13.90 20.22 -3.28
CA ILE A 371 -15.36 20.20 -3.45
C ILE A 371 -15.78 21.30 -4.44
N ALA A 372 -15.26 22.52 -4.32
CA ALA A 372 -15.60 23.65 -5.20
C ALA A 372 -15.17 23.44 -6.67
N THR A 373 -14.12 22.62 -6.90
CA THR A 373 -13.68 22.30 -8.26
C THR A 373 -14.52 21.20 -8.94
N ARG A 374 -15.25 20.36 -8.17
CA ARG A 374 -16.07 19.26 -8.73
C ARG A 374 -17.05 19.73 -9.83
N PRO A 375 -17.90 20.75 -9.64
CA PRO A 375 -18.78 21.20 -10.69
C PRO A 375 -18.05 21.76 -11.91
N LEU A 376 -16.84 22.30 -11.75
CA LEU A 376 -16.05 22.85 -12.84
C LEU A 376 -15.46 21.76 -13.74
N VAL A 377 -15.21 20.57 -13.19
CA VAL A 377 -14.63 19.42 -13.90
C VAL A 377 -15.63 18.34 -14.26
N ALA A 378 -16.89 18.47 -13.87
CA ALA A 378 -17.94 17.45 -14.05
C ALA A 378 -18.21 17.06 -15.51
N GLY A 379 -17.87 17.92 -16.48
CA GLY A 379 -17.99 17.62 -17.93
C GLY A 379 -16.72 17.08 -18.58
N LEU A 380 -15.64 16.92 -17.81
CA LEU A 380 -14.35 16.45 -18.32
C LEU A 380 -14.19 14.94 -18.07
N PRO A 381 -13.45 14.22 -18.93
CA PRO A 381 -13.01 12.86 -18.62
C PRO A 381 -12.19 12.83 -17.32
N ASP A 382 -12.34 11.78 -16.52
CA ASP A 382 -11.65 11.62 -15.24
C ASP A 382 -10.12 11.77 -15.35
N LEU A 383 -9.52 11.34 -16.46
CA LEU A 383 -8.10 11.50 -16.76
C LEU A 383 -7.65 12.97 -16.76
N MET A 384 -8.54 13.91 -17.04
CA MET A 384 -8.27 15.36 -16.98
C MET A 384 -8.80 15.97 -15.69
N ALA A 385 -9.97 15.52 -15.23
CA ALA A 385 -10.62 16.01 -14.02
C ALA A 385 -9.78 15.76 -12.76
N ALA A 386 -9.23 14.57 -12.60
CA ALA A 386 -8.43 14.20 -11.44
C ALA A 386 -7.16 15.08 -11.28
N PRO A 387 -6.29 15.24 -12.29
CA PRO A 387 -5.12 16.13 -12.17
C PRO A 387 -5.49 17.58 -11.88
N LEU A 388 -6.54 18.11 -12.52
CA LEU A 388 -6.99 19.49 -12.27
C LEU A 388 -7.46 19.69 -10.83
N GLY A 389 -8.28 18.76 -10.33
CA GLY A 389 -8.74 18.77 -8.94
C GLY A 389 -7.57 18.64 -7.95
N LEU A 390 -6.61 17.75 -8.24
CA LEU A 390 -5.42 17.56 -7.41
C LEU A 390 -4.53 18.80 -7.38
N VAL A 391 -4.32 19.46 -8.51
CA VAL A 391 -3.52 20.69 -8.58
C VAL A 391 -4.21 21.84 -7.84
N ALA A 392 -5.53 21.99 -7.98
CA ALA A 392 -6.28 23.03 -7.28
C ALA A 392 -6.26 22.79 -5.76
N ALA A 393 -6.59 21.59 -5.31
CA ALA A 393 -6.59 21.22 -3.90
C ALA A 393 -5.18 21.28 -3.29
N GLY A 394 -4.16 20.80 -4.02
CA GLY A 394 -2.77 20.86 -3.62
C GLY A 394 -2.24 22.29 -3.53
N GLY A 395 -2.61 23.15 -4.47
CA GLY A 395 -2.30 24.58 -4.42
C GLY A 395 -2.88 25.27 -3.18
N ALA A 396 -4.15 24.99 -2.86
CA ALA A 396 -4.80 25.52 -1.65
C ALA A 396 -4.13 25.00 -0.37
N TYR A 397 -3.83 23.69 -0.31
CA TYR A 397 -3.12 23.07 0.80
C TYR A 397 -1.77 23.75 1.03
N LEU A 398 -0.96 23.88 -0.02
CA LEU A 398 0.37 24.49 0.06
C LEU A 398 0.30 25.96 0.44
N LEU A 399 -0.65 26.72 -0.11
CA LEU A 399 -0.82 28.15 0.17
C LEU A 399 -1.18 28.41 1.64
N VAL A 400 -2.15 27.65 2.18
CA VAL A 400 -2.56 27.79 3.58
C VAL A 400 -1.47 27.29 4.52
N ALA A 401 -0.84 26.16 4.22
CA ALA A 401 0.29 25.66 4.98
C ALA A 401 1.47 26.64 5.02
N TRP A 402 1.76 27.29 3.91
CA TRP A 402 2.79 28.33 3.84
C TRP A 402 2.42 29.56 4.69
N ARG A 403 1.16 30.01 4.62
CA ARG A 403 0.67 31.16 5.41
C ARG A 403 0.63 30.89 6.92
N THR A 404 0.40 29.64 7.31
CA THR A 404 0.41 29.21 8.71
C THR A 404 1.83 28.90 9.25
N GLY A 405 2.87 29.13 8.43
CA GLY A 405 4.27 28.99 8.85
C GLY A 405 4.78 27.54 8.90
N ILE A 406 4.14 26.62 8.16
CA ILE A 406 4.59 25.23 8.09
C ILE A 406 5.85 25.15 7.20
N GLU A 407 6.98 24.75 7.80
CA GLU A 407 8.31 24.72 7.14
C GLU A 407 8.34 23.81 5.89
N GLU A 408 7.60 22.72 5.92
CA GLU A 408 7.49 21.76 4.83
C GLU A 408 6.89 22.41 3.56
N ALA A 409 5.93 23.31 3.73
CA ALA A 409 5.33 24.06 2.62
C ALA A 409 6.33 25.05 1.99
N ALA A 410 7.15 25.72 2.80
CA ALA A 410 8.20 26.61 2.29
C ALA A 410 9.26 25.85 1.48
N SER A 411 9.62 24.65 1.95
CA SER A 411 10.57 23.75 1.25
C SER A 411 10.01 23.28 -0.10
N ALA A 412 8.73 22.89 -0.15
CA ALA A 412 8.04 22.45 -1.36
C ALA A 412 7.90 23.60 -2.38
N ALA A 413 7.57 24.81 -1.92
CA ALA A 413 7.52 26.02 -2.78
C ALA A 413 8.90 26.38 -3.37
N GLY A 414 9.98 26.17 -2.63
CA GLY A 414 11.36 26.35 -3.12
C GLY A 414 11.73 25.38 -4.26
N ILE A 415 11.28 24.12 -4.19
CA ILE A 415 11.49 23.14 -5.25
C ILE A 415 10.70 23.53 -6.51
N LEU A 416 9.42 23.89 -6.35
CA LEU A 416 8.57 24.34 -7.46
C LEU A 416 9.15 25.55 -8.18
N ARG A 417 9.65 26.56 -7.45
CA ARG A 417 10.31 27.73 -8.05
C ARG A 417 11.54 27.36 -8.88
N ARG A 418 12.33 26.36 -8.45
CA ARG A 418 13.50 25.88 -9.21
C ARG A 418 13.11 25.11 -10.48
N LEU A 419 11.96 24.45 -10.50
CA LEU A 419 11.47 23.70 -11.66
C LEU A 419 10.82 24.63 -12.71
N VAL A 420 10.10 25.67 -12.26
CA VAL A 420 9.42 26.64 -13.13
C VAL A 420 10.37 27.76 -13.60
N GLY A 421 11.44 28.03 -12.86
CA GLY A 421 12.44 29.08 -13.19
C GLY A 421 13.58 28.56 -14.06
N ARG A 422 13.49 27.36 -14.64
CA ARG A 422 14.32 26.82 -15.70
C ARG A 422 13.50 26.74 -16.98
#